data_4b8c1558d6762897b62ee6c7db78505d
#
_entry.id   4b8c1558d6762897b62ee6c7db78505d
#
_cell.length_a   1.000
_cell.length_b   1.000
_cell.length_c   1.000
_cell.angle_alpha   90.00
_cell.angle_beta   90.00
_cell.angle_gamma   90.00
#
_symmetry.space_group_name_H-M   'P 1'
#
loop_
_entity.id
_entity.type
_entity.pdbx_description
1 polymer ?
#
loop_
_entity_poly.entity_id
_entity_poly.type
_entity_poly.pdbx_seq_one_letter_code
_entity_poly.pdbx_strand_id
1 'polypeptide(L)'
;MKHCIVNFSDNHFKKGQDRLVKSLVDNKYQGDILLYNNFDEVGSKTHKEVPYQFKVYAIKKAIDLGYDIILYCDASIYAVKDVMPVIYHIIEKGNLMEYCGFNAGQWSTDICLEDFGISRDEASLIQLHSAGFTGLNMRNEKTIKFFSEWYQKAKEEKTFIGDWNNSQKQCSSDERCLGHRHDQTTASIIAHKYELERTNPLFMQYVFGNTEIKQETIFCCQGII
;
A
#
# COMPACT_ATOMS: atom_id res chain seq x y z
N MET A 1 -13.88 14.40 11.22
CA MET A 1 -13.20 13.10 11.16
C MET A 1 -11.72 13.34 11.39
N LYS A 2 -11.13 12.57 12.30
CA LYS A 2 -9.69 12.64 12.59
C LYS A 2 -8.93 11.93 11.46
N HIS A 3 -7.99 12.63 10.82
CA HIS A 3 -7.24 12.05 9.71
C HIS A 3 -5.73 12.17 9.88
N CYS A 4 -5.00 11.19 9.32
CA CYS A 4 -3.54 11.21 9.35
C CYS A 4 -2.93 10.63 8.06
N ILE A 5 -1.67 10.99 7.83
CA ILE A 5 -0.77 10.31 6.91
C ILE A 5 0.18 9.44 7.74
N VAL A 6 0.30 8.17 7.35
CA VAL A 6 1.18 7.19 7.99
C VAL A 6 2.35 6.88 7.07
N ASN A 7 3.55 6.89 7.61
CA ASN A 7 4.75 6.45 6.91
C ASN A 7 5.61 5.57 7.82
N PHE A 8 6.23 4.58 7.24
CA PHE A 8 7.29 3.81 7.85
C PHE A 8 8.57 3.95 7.03
N SER A 9 9.69 4.14 7.71
CA SER A 9 11.01 4.24 7.09
C SER A 9 12.06 3.71 8.05
N ASP A 10 12.75 2.66 7.70
CA ASP A 10 14.00 2.34 8.38
C ASP A 10 15.10 3.38 8.03
N ASN A 11 16.29 3.22 8.63
CA ASN A 11 17.40 4.17 8.41
C ASN A 11 17.80 4.31 6.93
N HIS A 12 17.60 3.27 6.13
CA HIS A 12 17.96 3.28 4.70
C HIS A 12 17.07 4.25 3.90
N PHE A 13 15.79 4.36 4.29
CA PHE A 13 14.80 5.18 3.59
C PHE A 13 14.52 6.53 4.28
N LYS A 14 15.28 6.91 5.31
CA LYS A 14 15.06 8.12 6.11
C LYS A 14 14.99 9.40 5.29
N LYS A 15 15.85 9.56 4.28
CA LYS A 15 15.82 10.73 3.37
C LYS A 15 14.47 10.88 2.65
N GLY A 16 13.88 9.75 2.26
CA GLY A 16 12.55 9.75 1.62
C GLY A 16 11.45 10.17 2.60
N GLN A 17 11.49 9.68 3.84
CA GLN A 17 10.57 10.11 4.90
C GLN A 17 10.69 11.60 5.17
N ASP A 18 11.92 12.14 5.28
CA ASP A 18 12.14 13.58 5.52
C ASP A 18 11.61 14.41 4.34
N ARG A 19 11.78 13.95 3.09
CA ARG A 19 11.20 14.57 1.90
C ARG A 19 9.67 14.58 1.96
N LEU A 20 9.05 13.46 2.33
CA LEU A 20 7.59 13.38 2.49
C LEU A 20 7.12 14.41 3.52
N VAL A 21 7.70 14.41 4.72
CA VAL A 21 7.33 15.35 5.80
C VAL A 21 7.47 16.81 5.33
N LYS A 22 8.63 17.15 4.75
CA LYS A 22 8.85 18.50 4.22
C LYS A 22 7.79 18.89 3.19
N SER A 23 7.47 17.99 2.27
CA SER A 23 6.48 18.28 1.22
C SER A 23 5.07 18.47 1.77
N LEU A 24 4.69 17.73 2.81
CA LEU A 24 3.39 17.88 3.48
C LEU A 24 3.29 19.24 4.21
N VAL A 25 4.38 19.67 4.88
CA VAL A 25 4.45 20.98 5.54
C VAL A 25 4.39 22.10 4.50
N ASP A 26 5.19 22.03 3.43
CA ASP A 26 5.22 23.02 2.34
C ASP A 26 3.84 23.18 1.68
N ASN A 27 3.07 22.09 1.54
CA ASN A 27 1.71 22.09 1.00
C ASN A 27 0.62 22.25 2.08
N LYS A 28 1.00 22.66 3.31
CA LYS A 28 0.10 23.06 4.40
C LYS A 28 -0.91 21.98 4.80
N TYR A 29 -0.51 20.70 4.79
CA TYR A 29 -1.35 19.62 5.26
C TYR A 29 -1.78 19.85 6.71
N GLN A 30 -3.08 19.72 7.00
CA GLN A 30 -3.70 20.07 8.29
C GLN A 30 -3.95 18.85 9.20
N GLY A 31 -3.64 17.64 8.74
CA GLY A 31 -3.79 16.42 9.54
C GLY A 31 -2.53 16.05 10.32
N ASP A 32 -2.63 14.98 11.08
CA ASP A 32 -1.49 14.42 11.80
C ASP A 32 -0.58 13.60 10.87
N ILE A 33 0.73 13.60 11.13
CA ILE A 33 1.71 12.79 10.41
C ILE A 33 2.30 11.80 11.40
N LEU A 34 2.03 10.51 11.18
CA LEU A 34 2.54 9.42 12.01
C LEU A 34 3.76 8.80 11.34
N LEU A 35 4.90 8.94 11.96
CA LEU A 35 6.18 8.46 11.45
C LEU A 35 6.71 7.34 12.34
N TYR A 36 7.03 6.20 11.73
CA TYR A 36 7.64 5.07 12.40
C TYR A 36 8.99 4.77 11.77
N ASN A 37 9.99 4.40 12.60
CA ASN A 37 11.37 4.27 12.15
C ASN A 37 12.02 2.92 12.50
N ASN A 38 11.35 2.09 13.26
CA ASN A 38 11.81 0.73 13.55
C ASN A 38 10.66 -0.26 13.65
N PHE A 39 10.96 -1.53 13.43
CA PHE A 39 9.97 -2.60 13.38
C PHE A 39 9.32 -2.88 14.75
N ASP A 40 10.08 -2.75 15.85
CA ASP A 40 9.57 -2.96 17.22
C ASP A 40 8.53 -1.90 17.59
N GLU A 41 8.70 -0.67 17.12
CA GLU A 41 7.77 0.45 17.37
C GLU A 41 6.37 0.14 16.85
N VAL A 42 6.28 -0.49 15.67
CA VAL A 42 5.01 -0.92 15.10
C VAL A 42 4.60 -2.32 15.55
N GLY A 43 5.53 -3.12 16.05
CA GLY A 43 5.32 -4.49 16.50
C GLY A 43 5.33 -5.52 15.37
N SER A 44 6.02 -5.23 14.25
CA SER A 44 6.18 -6.13 13.12
C SER A 44 7.53 -6.84 13.15
N LYS A 45 7.65 -7.91 12.37
CA LYS A 45 8.94 -8.49 12.00
C LYS A 45 9.69 -7.57 11.03
N THR A 46 11.00 -7.82 10.87
CA THR A 46 11.82 -7.08 9.93
C THR A 46 11.40 -7.37 8.48
N HIS A 47 11.72 -6.47 7.55
CA HIS A 47 11.44 -6.66 6.13
C HIS A 47 12.07 -7.94 5.55
N LYS A 48 13.20 -8.39 6.10
CA LYS A 48 13.86 -9.62 5.68
C LYS A 48 13.10 -10.88 6.12
N GLU A 49 12.47 -10.85 7.29
CA GLU A 49 11.68 -11.97 7.82
C GLU A 49 10.31 -12.04 7.16
N VAL A 50 9.57 -10.92 7.14
CA VAL A 50 8.25 -10.81 6.53
C VAL A 50 8.16 -9.50 5.73
N PRO A 51 8.33 -9.56 4.40
CA PRO A 51 8.35 -8.38 3.55
C PRO A 51 7.09 -7.53 3.70
N TYR A 52 7.27 -6.23 3.92
CA TYR A 52 6.19 -5.21 3.99
C TYR A 52 5.13 -5.39 5.08
N GLN A 53 5.28 -6.35 6.00
CA GLN A 53 4.37 -6.54 7.14
C GLN A 53 4.23 -5.23 7.95
N PHE A 54 5.32 -4.49 8.13
CA PHE A 54 5.37 -3.24 8.87
C PHE A 54 4.35 -2.19 8.40
N LYS A 55 3.98 -2.17 7.12
CA LYS A 55 2.96 -1.24 6.59
C LYS A 55 1.61 -1.45 7.27
N VAL A 56 1.18 -2.71 7.28
CA VAL A 56 -0.12 -3.09 7.85
C VAL A 56 -0.13 -2.81 9.35
N TYR A 57 0.97 -3.07 10.03
CA TYR A 57 1.12 -2.80 11.46
C TYR A 57 1.18 -1.30 11.76
N ALA A 58 1.85 -0.49 10.93
CA ALA A 58 1.85 0.97 11.06
C ALA A 58 0.44 1.56 10.88
N ILE A 59 -0.31 1.08 9.90
CA ILE A 59 -1.73 1.46 9.71
C ILE A 59 -2.57 1.04 10.92
N LYS A 60 -2.33 -0.18 11.46
CA LYS A 60 -3.03 -0.64 12.67
C LYS A 60 -2.80 0.29 13.86
N LYS A 61 -1.57 0.79 14.06
CA LYS A 61 -1.28 1.79 15.10
C LYS A 61 -2.12 3.06 14.93
N ALA A 62 -2.29 3.56 13.72
CA ALA A 62 -3.14 4.72 13.46
C ALA A 62 -4.61 4.44 13.82
N ILE A 63 -5.12 3.25 13.48
CA ILE A 63 -6.48 2.82 13.85
C ILE A 63 -6.62 2.79 15.39
N ASP A 64 -5.65 2.22 16.12
CA ASP A 64 -5.67 2.12 17.56
C ASP A 64 -5.61 3.48 18.26
N LEU A 65 -5.01 4.49 17.61
CA LEU A 65 -5.01 5.89 18.02
C LEU A 65 -6.32 6.64 17.69
N GLY A 66 -7.29 5.96 17.10
CA GLY A 66 -8.63 6.48 16.81
C GLY A 66 -8.70 7.40 15.59
N TYR A 67 -7.83 7.21 14.59
CA TYR A 67 -7.98 7.91 13.31
C TYR A 67 -9.07 7.27 12.45
N ASP A 68 -9.93 8.10 11.91
CA ASP A 68 -11.02 7.70 11.03
C ASP A 68 -10.55 7.52 9.58
N ILE A 69 -9.69 8.43 9.13
CA ILE A 69 -9.18 8.50 7.75
C ILE A 69 -7.66 8.37 7.80
N ILE A 70 -7.16 7.37 7.10
CA ILE A 70 -5.73 7.03 7.11
C ILE A 70 -5.24 6.96 5.67
N LEU A 71 -4.21 7.72 5.34
CA LEU A 71 -3.47 7.60 4.09
C LEU A 71 -2.07 7.06 4.39
N TYR A 72 -1.77 5.86 3.92
CA TYR A 72 -0.41 5.33 3.96
C TYR A 72 0.37 5.81 2.73
N CYS A 73 1.57 6.33 2.95
CA CYS A 73 2.51 6.72 1.90
C CYS A 73 3.86 6.06 2.14
N ASP A 74 4.40 5.35 1.14
CA ASP A 74 5.79 4.88 1.18
C ASP A 74 6.77 6.05 1.23
N ALA A 75 8.00 5.81 1.72
CA ALA A 75 9.05 6.83 1.80
C ALA A 75 9.52 7.35 0.42
N SER A 76 9.17 6.66 -0.67
CA SER A 76 9.41 7.12 -2.05
C SER A 76 8.41 8.19 -2.52
N ILE A 77 7.37 8.49 -1.73
CA ILE A 77 6.26 9.37 -2.11
C ILE A 77 6.42 10.75 -1.46
N TYR A 78 6.04 11.80 -2.18
CA TYR A 78 6.01 13.16 -1.66
C TYR A 78 4.90 13.98 -2.32
N ALA A 79 4.36 14.96 -1.59
CA ALA A 79 3.29 15.83 -2.08
C ALA A 79 3.85 16.96 -2.97
N VAL A 80 3.13 17.32 -4.01
CA VAL A 80 3.45 18.46 -4.90
C VAL A 80 2.36 19.52 -4.90
N LYS A 81 1.24 19.24 -4.25
CA LYS A 81 0.08 20.13 -4.09
C LYS A 81 -0.64 19.88 -2.77
N ASP A 82 -1.70 20.68 -2.53
CA ASP A 82 -2.63 20.45 -1.43
C ASP A 82 -3.15 19.02 -1.41
N VAL A 83 -3.05 18.37 -0.25
CA VAL A 83 -3.39 16.97 -0.04
C VAL A 83 -4.88 16.76 0.29
N MET A 84 -5.58 17.81 0.69
CA MET A 84 -6.97 17.68 1.14
C MET A 84 -7.93 17.07 0.13
N PRO A 85 -7.78 17.25 -1.20
CA PRO A 85 -8.61 16.54 -2.18
C PRO A 85 -8.50 15.01 -2.08
N VAL A 86 -7.31 14.48 -1.72
CA VAL A 86 -7.12 13.03 -1.50
C VAL A 86 -7.87 12.57 -0.25
N ILE A 87 -7.80 13.34 0.83
CA ILE A 87 -8.53 13.05 2.08
C ILE A 87 -10.06 13.06 1.82
N TYR A 88 -10.55 14.05 1.09
CA TYR A 88 -11.98 14.12 0.72
C TYR A 88 -12.43 12.94 -0.15
N HIS A 89 -11.60 12.52 -1.09
CA HIS A 89 -11.87 11.31 -1.89
C HIS A 89 -12.02 10.07 -0.98
N ILE A 90 -11.09 9.86 -0.04
CA ILE A 90 -11.16 8.72 0.90
C ILE A 90 -12.44 8.80 1.76
N ILE A 91 -12.83 9.99 2.19
CA ILE A 91 -14.07 10.19 2.96
C ILE A 91 -15.29 9.79 2.13
N GLU A 92 -15.38 10.26 0.89
CA GLU A 92 -16.51 10.04 -0.01
C GLU A 92 -16.60 8.58 -0.49
N LYS A 93 -15.48 8.01 -0.93
CA LYS A 93 -15.43 6.68 -1.57
C LYS A 93 -15.25 5.53 -0.59
N GLY A 94 -14.84 5.82 0.64
CA GLY A 94 -14.53 4.80 1.64
C GLY A 94 -13.09 4.31 1.61
N ASN A 95 -12.40 4.42 0.49
CA ASN A 95 -11.00 4.06 0.32
C ASN A 95 -10.34 4.81 -0.84
N LEU A 96 -9.02 4.68 -0.95
CA LEU A 96 -8.24 5.05 -2.13
C LEU A 96 -7.30 3.91 -2.48
N MET A 97 -7.49 3.32 -3.65
CA MET A 97 -6.66 2.23 -4.19
C MET A 97 -6.51 2.45 -5.71
N GLU A 98 -5.32 2.84 -6.13
CA GLU A 98 -5.02 3.11 -7.54
C GLU A 98 -4.38 1.90 -8.22
N TYR A 99 -4.86 1.54 -9.41
CA TYR A 99 -4.28 0.45 -10.21
C TYR A 99 -2.82 0.72 -10.57
N CYS A 100 -2.01 -0.36 -10.62
CA CYS A 100 -0.59 -0.27 -10.97
C CYS A 100 -0.22 -1.00 -12.28
N GLY A 101 -1.21 -1.46 -13.05
CA GLY A 101 -0.98 -2.04 -14.37
C GLY A 101 -0.63 -3.54 -14.40
N PHE A 102 -0.70 -4.23 -13.26
CA PHE A 102 -0.42 -5.67 -13.13
C PHE A 102 -1.63 -6.41 -12.55
N ASN A 103 -1.60 -7.76 -12.57
CA ASN A 103 -2.63 -8.59 -11.95
C ASN A 103 -2.05 -9.59 -10.93
N ALA A 104 -2.91 -10.12 -10.07
CA ALA A 104 -2.50 -11.04 -9.01
C ALA A 104 -2.00 -12.38 -9.56
N GLY A 105 -2.49 -12.84 -10.72
CA GLY A 105 -1.98 -14.06 -11.36
C GLY A 105 -0.52 -13.96 -11.76
N GLN A 106 -0.04 -12.77 -12.15
CA GLN A 106 1.36 -12.51 -12.47
C GLN A 106 2.25 -12.39 -11.22
N TRP A 107 1.71 -11.95 -10.11
CA TRP A 107 2.50 -11.54 -8.94
C TRP A 107 2.07 -12.21 -7.65
N SER A 108 1.74 -13.51 -7.71
CA SER A 108 1.43 -14.33 -6.54
C SER A 108 2.21 -15.64 -6.56
N THR A 109 2.69 -16.07 -5.39
CA THR A 109 3.14 -17.45 -5.19
C THR A 109 1.96 -18.42 -5.25
N ASP A 110 2.21 -19.69 -5.58
CA ASP A 110 1.18 -20.74 -5.51
C ASP A 110 0.63 -20.88 -4.09
N ILE A 111 1.50 -20.75 -3.07
CA ILE A 111 1.12 -20.78 -1.65
C ILE A 111 0.14 -19.64 -1.31
N CYS A 112 0.37 -18.43 -1.86
CA CYS A 112 -0.54 -17.31 -1.65
C CYS A 112 -1.92 -17.57 -2.26
N LEU A 113 -1.96 -18.08 -3.49
CA LEU A 113 -3.22 -18.41 -4.18
C LEU A 113 -3.99 -19.55 -3.48
N GLU A 114 -3.26 -20.58 -3.05
CA GLU A 114 -3.84 -21.70 -2.27
C GLU A 114 -4.46 -21.21 -0.96
N ASP A 115 -3.80 -20.29 -0.25
CA ASP A 115 -4.28 -19.72 1.01
C ASP A 115 -5.57 -18.90 0.84
N PHE A 116 -5.75 -18.28 -0.33
CA PHE A 116 -6.99 -17.61 -0.71
C PHE A 116 -8.03 -18.54 -1.35
N GLY A 117 -7.67 -19.79 -1.67
CA GLY A 117 -8.55 -20.75 -2.33
C GLY A 117 -8.95 -20.35 -3.75
N ILE A 118 -8.08 -19.64 -4.47
CA ILE A 118 -8.30 -19.18 -5.85
C ILE A 118 -7.26 -19.77 -6.80
N SER A 119 -7.68 -20.06 -8.03
CA SER A 119 -6.78 -20.46 -9.10
C SER A 119 -5.99 -19.25 -9.65
N ARG A 120 -4.90 -19.53 -10.39
CA ARG A 120 -4.13 -18.47 -11.07
C ARG A 120 -4.95 -17.81 -12.18
N ASP A 121 -5.89 -18.53 -12.80
CA ASP A 121 -6.79 -17.97 -13.81
C ASP A 121 -7.73 -16.93 -13.17
N GLU A 122 -8.35 -17.24 -12.05
CA GLU A 122 -9.15 -16.29 -11.27
C GLU A 122 -8.31 -15.10 -10.79
N ALA A 123 -7.10 -15.35 -10.26
CA ALA A 123 -6.18 -14.30 -9.84
C ALA A 123 -5.75 -13.39 -11.00
N SER A 124 -5.69 -13.87 -12.23
CA SER A 124 -5.36 -13.07 -13.42
C SER A 124 -6.44 -12.04 -13.77
N LEU A 125 -7.65 -12.19 -13.27
CA LEU A 125 -8.74 -11.21 -13.39
C LEU A 125 -8.67 -10.11 -12.30
N ILE A 126 -7.83 -10.29 -11.29
CA ILE A 126 -7.69 -9.36 -10.15
C ILE A 126 -6.52 -8.40 -10.43
N GLN A 127 -6.83 -7.16 -10.77
CA GLN A 127 -5.78 -6.14 -10.94
C GLN A 127 -5.18 -5.73 -9.60
N LEU A 128 -3.86 -5.55 -9.57
CA LEU A 128 -3.15 -5.05 -8.40
C LEU A 128 -3.35 -3.52 -8.26
N HIS A 129 -3.44 -3.06 -7.02
CA HIS A 129 -3.33 -1.63 -6.69
C HIS A 129 -1.97 -1.31 -6.04
N SER A 130 -1.59 -0.05 -6.07
CA SER A 130 -0.35 0.42 -5.44
C SER A 130 -0.47 0.37 -3.91
N ALA A 131 0.18 -0.59 -3.26
CA ALA A 131 0.18 -0.69 -1.79
C ALA A 131 1.05 0.37 -1.09
N GLY A 132 1.90 1.07 -1.83
CA GLY A 132 2.67 2.21 -1.31
C GLY A 132 1.86 3.49 -1.16
N PHE A 133 0.63 3.54 -1.75
CA PHE A 133 -0.29 4.67 -1.68
C PHE A 133 -1.71 4.15 -1.47
N THR A 134 -2.09 4.00 -0.20
CA THR A 134 -3.35 3.36 0.17
C THR A 134 -4.12 4.21 1.18
N GLY A 135 -5.35 4.59 0.83
CA GLY A 135 -6.26 5.35 1.68
C GLY A 135 -7.38 4.50 2.26
N LEU A 136 -7.67 4.67 3.55
CA LEU A 136 -8.67 3.90 4.28
C LEU A 136 -9.59 4.82 5.08
N ASN A 137 -10.91 4.65 4.91
CA ASN A 137 -11.92 5.25 5.78
C ASN A 137 -12.43 4.19 6.76
N MET A 138 -12.00 4.28 8.01
CA MET A 138 -12.34 3.33 9.07
C MET A 138 -13.77 3.49 9.62
N ARG A 139 -14.61 4.31 8.99
CA ARG A 139 -16.06 4.36 9.20
C ARG A 139 -16.84 3.63 8.09
N ASN A 140 -16.17 3.21 7.01
CA ASN A 140 -16.77 2.44 5.93
C ASN A 140 -16.70 0.94 6.27
N GLU A 141 -17.82 0.25 6.25
CA GLU A 141 -17.92 -1.15 6.64
C GLU A 141 -17.06 -2.09 5.77
N LYS A 142 -17.04 -1.87 4.44
CA LYS A 142 -16.22 -2.68 3.53
C LYS A 142 -14.73 -2.48 3.81
N THR A 143 -14.31 -1.25 4.08
CA THR A 143 -12.92 -0.92 4.41
C THR A 143 -12.50 -1.51 5.75
N ILE A 144 -13.38 -1.53 6.75
CA ILE A 144 -13.12 -2.19 8.03
C ILE A 144 -12.90 -3.70 7.83
N LYS A 145 -13.77 -4.37 7.06
CA LYS A 145 -13.64 -5.80 6.76
C LYS A 145 -12.34 -6.09 5.99
N PHE A 146 -12.06 -5.28 4.98
CA PHE A 146 -10.81 -5.36 4.22
C PHE A 146 -9.57 -5.26 5.13
N PHE A 147 -9.48 -4.20 5.94
CA PHE A 147 -8.31 -4.01 6.79
C PHE A 147 -8.19 -5.10 7.85
N SER A 148 -9.30 -5.55 8.42
CA SER A 148 -9.33 -6.63 9.40
C SER A 148 -8.73 -7.94 8.83
N GLU A 149 -9.10 -8.31 7.61
CA GLU A 149 -8.55 -9.50 6.95
C GLU A 149 -7.08 -9.27 6.53
N TRP A 150 -6.74 -8.10 5.99
CA TRP A 150 -5.36 -7.78 5.61
C TRP A 150 -4.41 -7.85 6.82
N TYR A 151 -4.83 -7.30 7.96
CA TYR A 151 -4.08 -7.41 9.21
C TYR A 151 -3.97 -8.85 9.71
N GLN A 152 -5.04 -9.64 9.59
CA GLN A 152 -5.00 -11.07 9.94
C GLN A 152 -4.02 -11.84 9.05
N LYS A 153 -4.05 -11.64 7.73
CA LYS A 153 -3.09 -12.24 6.79
C LYS A 153 -1.65 -11.80 7.06
N ALA A 154 -1.45 -10.54 7.46
CA ALA A 154 -0.12 -10.07 7.87
C ALA A 154 0.39 -10.79 9.14
N LYS A 155 -0.48 -11.13 10.09
CA LYS A 155 -0.11 -11.93 11.27
C LYS A 155 0.16 -13.40 10.93
N GLU A 156 -0.57 -13.98 9.99
CA GLU A 156 -0.36 -15.33 9.49
C GLU A 156 0.88 -15.45 8.61
N GLU A 157 1.38 -14.35 8.07
CA GLU A 157 2.60 -14.19 7.28
C GLU A 157 2.60 -14.91 5.92
N LYS A 158 1.89 -16.01 5.79
CA LYS A 158 1.93 -16.95 4.67
C LYS A 158 1.78 -16.27 3.30
N THR A 159 0.85 -15.33 3.17
CA THR A 159 0.58 -14.59 1.93
C THR A 159 1.53 -13.41 1.70
N PHE A 160 2.43 -13.13 2.66
CA PHE A 160 3.45 -12.10 2.55
C PHE A 160 4.82 -12.65 2.15
N ILE A 161 5.02 -13.98 2.18
CA ILE A 161 6.29 -14.62 1.89
C ILE A 161 6.38 -15.03 0.43
N GLY A 162 7.50 -14.73 -0.21
CA GLY A 162 7.81 -15.08 -1.59
C GLY A 162 8.93 -14.22 -2.16
N ASP A 163 9.45 -14.60 -3.31
CA ASP A 163 10.53 -13.88 -3.97
C ASP A 163 10.00 -12.83 -4.95
N TRP A 164 10.73 -11.72 -5.08
CA TRP A 164 10.40 -10.63 -6.02
C TRP A 164 10.34 -11.06 -7.48
N ASN A 165 11.07 -12.09 -7.83
CA ASN A 165 11.08 -12.65 -9.20
C ASN A 165 10.89 -14.15 -9.14
N ASN A 166 10.47 -14.73 -10.27
CA ASN A 166 10.26 -16.17 -10.45
C ASN A 166 11.26 -16.80 -11.40
N SER A 167 12.46 -16.22 -11.55
CA SER A 167 13.45 -16.66 -12.55
C SER A 167 13.93 -18.11 -12.39
N GLN A 168 13.85 -18.63 -11.17
CA GLN A 168 14.19 -20.02 -10.84
C GLN A 168 12.96 -20.85 -10.43
N LYS A 169 11.76 -20.41 -10.81
CA LYS A 169 10.48 -21.05 -10.46
C LYS A 169 10.21 -21.20 -8.95
N GLN A 170 10.81 -20.34 -8.12
CA GLN A 170 10.67 -20.39 -6.67
C GLN A 170 9.30 -19.91 -6.15
N CYS A 171 8.59 -19.11 -6.92
CA CYS A 171 7.23 -18.67 -6.59
C CYS A 171 6.15 -19.59 -7.18
N SER A 172 6.38 -20.10 -8.39
CA SER A 172 5.46 -20.98 -9.11
C SER A 172 6.15 -21.63 -10.32
N SER A 173 5.72 -22.84 -10.69
CA SER A 173 6.11 -23.48 -11.95
C SER A 173 5.36 -22.92 -13.17
N ASP A 174 4.27 -22.18 -12.97
CA ASP A 174 3.50 -21.53 -14.03
C ASP A 174 4.30 -20.35 -14.62
N GLU A 175 4.51 -20.34 -15.93
CA GLU A 175 5.31 -19.35 -16.64
C GLU A 175 4.70 -17.93 -16.62
N ARG A 176 3.42 -17.81 -16.32
CA ARG A 176 2.74 -16.50 -16.14
C ARG A 176 3.14 -15.82 -14.85
N CYS A 177 3.68 -16.56 -13.86
CA CYS A 177 4.14 -16.00 -12.60
C CYS A 177 5.49 -15.30 -12.80
N LEU A 178 5.53 -14.01 -12.52
CA LEU A 178 6.73 -13.17 -12.60
C LEU A 178 7.46 -13.04 -11.25
N GLY A 179 6.75 -13.33 -10.16
CA GLY A 179 7.26 -13.22 -8.79
C GLY A 179 6.13 -13.01 -7.78
N HIS A 180 6.46 -12.42 -6.61
CA HIS A 180 5.49 -12.12 -5.57
C HIS A 180 5.59 -10.65 -5.13
N ARG A 181 4.43 -10.00 -4.91
CA ARG A 181 4.34 -8.59 -4.46
C ARG A 181 3.82 -8.46 -3.03
N HIS A 182 3.99 -9.48 -2.21
CA HIS A 182 3.81 -9.49 -0.75
C HIS A 182 2.49 -8.82 -0.28
N ASP A 183 2.61 -7.71 0.44
CA ASP A 183 1.49 -6.88 0.93
C ASP A 183 0.55 -6.43 -0.18
N GLN A 184 1.10 -6.03 -1.33
CA GLN A 184 0.34 -5.54 -2.47
C GLN A 184 -0.57 -6.61 -3.08
N THR A 185 -0.05 -7.83 -3.31
CA THR A 185 -0.82 -8.96 -3.81
C THR A 185 -1.93 -9.32 -2.82
N THR A 186 -1.56 -9.50 -1.54
CA THR A 186 -2.50 -9.84 -0.47
C THR A 186 -3.62 -8.81 -0.38
N ALA A 187 -3.29 -7.52 -0.30
CA ALA A 187 -4.26 -6.45 -0.25
C ALA A 187 -5.18 -6.41 -1.48
N SER A 188 -4.63 -6.63 -2.68
CA SER A 188 -5.41 -6.56 -3.92
C SER A 188 -6.43 -7.68 -4.04
N ILE A 189 -6.09 -8.90 -3.61
CA ILE A 189 -7.03 -10.03 -3.58
C ILE A 189 -8.15 -9.76 -2.56
N ILE A 190 -7.81 -9.27 -1.36
CA ILE A 190 -8.81 -8.95 -0.33
C ILE A 190 -9.70 -7.79 -0.78
N ALA A 191 -9.13 -6.73 -1.41
CA ALA A 191 -9.92 -5.62 -1.94
C ALA A 191 -10.91 -6.07 -3.02
N HIS A 192 -10.52 -7.02 -3.87
CA HIS A 192 -11.42 -7.66 -4.85
C HIS A 192 -12.55 -8.42 -4.15
N LYS A 193 -12.24 -9.23 -3.15
CA LYS A 193 -13.21 -10.02 -2.37
C LYS A 193 -14.29 -9.15 -1.72
N TYR A 194 -13.92 -7.99 -1.19
CA TYR A 194 -14.87 -7.04 -0.57
C TYR A 194 -15.42 -5.99 -1.52
N GLU A 195 -15.12 -6.10 -2.81
CA GLU A 195 -15.58 -5.16 -3.85
C GLU A 195 -15.28 -3.70 -3.48
N LEU A 196 -14.06 -3.42 -3.03
CA LEU A 196 -13.63 -2.06 -2.79
C LEU A 196 -13.46 -1.31 -4.11
N GLU A 197 -13.86 -0.04 -4.13
CA GLU A 197 -13.67 0.81 -5.30
C GLU A 197 -12.15 0.96 -5.58
N ARG A 198 -11.76 0.74 -6.82
CA ARG A 198 -10.40 0.90 -7.29
C ARG A 198 -10.40 1.80 -8.51
N THR A 199 -9.46 2.72 -8.57
CA THR A 199 -9.40 3.75 -9.61
C THR A 199 -8.18 3.59 -10.50
N ASN A 200 -8.24 4.13 -11.70
CA ASN A 200 -7.04 4.44 -12.46
C ASN A 200 -6.20 5.47 -11.68
N PRO A 201 -4.86 5.54 -11.91
CA PRO A 201 -4.03 6.55 -11.26
C PRO A 201 -4.61 7.95 -11.44
N LEU A 202 -4.99 8.55 -10.32
CA LEU A 202 -5.67 9.85 -10.25
C LEU A 202 -4.83 10.87 -9.49
N PHE A 203 -4.33 10.49 -8.32
CA PHE A 203 -3.65 11.42 -7.42
C PHE A 203 -2.13 11.20 -7.37
N MET A 204 -1.67 10.00 -7.71
CA MET A 204 -0.24 9.66 -7.65
C MET A 204 0.32 9.38 -9.04
N GLN A 205 1.51 9.92 -9.29
CA GLN A 205 2.28 9.70 -10.51
C GLN A 205 3.68 9.20 -10.19
N TYR A 206 4.11 8.16 -10.91
CA TYR A 206 5.53 7.76 -10.90
C TYR A 206 6.34 8.75 -11.75
N VAL A 207 7.44 9.27 -11.17
CA VAL A 207 8.30 10.25 -11.80
C VAL A 207 9.70 9.66 -12.00
N PHE A 208 10.16 9.63 -13.25
CA PHE A 208 11.48 9.15 -13.64
C PHE A 208 12.17 10.19 -14.52
N GLY A 209 13.37 10.62 -14.12
CA GLY A 209 14.13 11.61 -14.89
C GLY A 209 13.36 12.92 -15.11
N ASN A 210 13.15 13.30 -16.36
CA ASN A 210 12.45 14.53 -16.76
C ASN A 210 10.94 14.32 -17.00
N THR A 211 10.30 13.37 -16.30
CA THR A 211 8.85 13.16 -16.44
C THR A 211 8.08 14.43 -16.06
N GLU A 212 7.24 14.92 -16.96
CA GLU A 212 6.36 16.05 -16.69
C GLU A 212 5.27 15.65 -15.68
N ILE A 213 5.08 16.47 -14.65
CA ILE A 213 4.05 16.25 -13.63
C ILE A 213 2.72 16.73 -14.20
N LYS A 214 1.75 15.83 -14.28
CA LYS A 214 0.40 16.12 -14.77
C LYS A 214 -0.32 17.11 -13.85
N GLN A 215 -1.28 17.82 -14.42
CA GLN A 215 -2.03 18.85 -13.68
C GLN A 215 -2.82 18.28 -12.50
N GLU A 216 -3.37 17.08 -12.61
CA GLU A 216 -4.15 16.41 -11.56
C GLU A 216 -3.30 15.78 -10.46
N THR A 217 -1.99 15.56 -10.68
CA THR A 217 -1.09 14.90 -9.74
C THR A 217 -0.96 15.70 -8.44
N ILE A 218 -1.19 15.04 -7.32
CA ILE A 218 -1.03 15.57 -5.96
C ILE A 218 0.20 14.96 -5.29
N PHE A 219 0.47 13.69 -5.56
CA PHE A 219 1.63 12.98 -5.05
C PHE A 219 2.51 12.46 -6.18
N CYS A 220 3.81 12.56 -6.00
CA CYS A 220 4.80 11.93 -6.86
C CYS A 220 5.48 10.77 -6.13
N CYS A 221 5.65 9.65 -6.84
CA CYS A 221 6.49 8.56 -6.41
C CYS A 221 7.80 8.60 -7.19
N GLN A 222 8.89 8.86 -6.51
CA GLN A 222 10.24 8.90 -7.06
C GLN A 222 11.16 8.14 -6.14
N GLY A 223 12.01 7.30 -6.68
CA GLY A 223 13.01 6.58 -5.90
C GLY A 223 13.75 7.49 -4.91
N ILE A 224 14.43 6.90 -3.95
CA ILE A 224 15.25 7.66 -3.00
C ILE A 224 16.49 8.12 -3.77
N ILE A 225 16.69 9.44 -3.79
CA ILE A 225 17.86 10.09 -4.41
C ILE A 225 18.89 10.39 -3.33
#